data_a016a227bbc182984081af84deadf4f8
#
_entry.id   a016a227bbc182984081af84deadf4f8
#
_cell.length_a   1.000
_cell.length_b   1.000
_cell.length_c   1.000
_cell.angle_alpha   90.00
_cell.angle_beta   90.00
_cell.angle_gamma   90.00
#
_symmetry.space_group_name_H-M   'P 1'
#
loop_
_entity.id
_entity.type
_entity.pdbx_description
1 polymer ?
#
loop_
_entity_poly.entity_id
_entity_poly.type
_entity_poly.pdbx_seq_one_letter_code
_entity_poly.pdbx_strand_id
1 'polypeptide(L)'
;MTTVADLAHEAARRYIDTFPLKDVARVLLERAGAPAWAAFPPFVNDLARVLRNVFEAAVVELLTIPELAALARFYATPEGASVMRKLLTLSDALTPGLETAVVAWARELGARLRAQAAAGVPAPPKEDPR
;
A
#
# COMPACT_ATOMS: atom_id res chain seq x y z
N MET A 1 28.22 16.60 -10.16
CA MET A 1 28.64 15.28 -9.65
C MET A 1 27.41 14.57 -9.07
N THR A 2 27.16 13.32 -9.51
CA THR A 2 26.00 12.56 -9.07
C THR A 2 26.24 11.95 -7.69
N THR A 3 25.41 12.30 -6.71
CA THR A 3 25.47 11.77 -5.35
C THR A 3 24.69 10.45 -5.24
N VAL A 4 24.88 9.72 -4.13
CA VAL A 4 24.08 8.52 -3.83
C VAL A 4 22.59 8.89 -3.72
N ALA A 5 22.27 10.04 -3.13
CA ALA A 5 20.90 10.53 -3.04
C ALA A 5 20.30 10.79 -4.44
N ASP A 6 21.07 11.37 -5.37
CA ASP A 6 20.63 11.58 -6.75
C ASP A 6 20.35 10.26 -7.46
N LEU A 7 21.21 9.25 -7.26
CA LEU A 7 21.02 7.91 -7.83
C LEU A 7 19.78 7.22 -7.26
N ALA A 8 19.52 7.37 -5.96
CA ALA A 8 18.33 6.83 -5.31
C ALA A 8 17.06 7.47 -5.88
N HIS A 9 17.03 8.79 -6.03
CA HIS A 9 15.88 9.50 -6.60
C HIS A 9 15.66 9.15 -8.08
N GLU A 10 16.74 9.00 -8.85
CA GLU A 10 16.65 8.56 -10.25
C GLU A 10 16.05 7.15 -10.35
N ALA A 11 16.52 6.21 -9.52
CA ALA A 11 15.99 4.85 -9.47
C ALA A 11 14.53 4.83 -9.04
N ALA A 12 14.15 5.64 -8.06
CA ALA A 12 12.77 5.80 -7.61
C ALA A 12 11.87 6.32 -8.73
N ARG A 13 12.30 7.33 -9.48
CA ARG A 13 11.52 7.87 -10.61
C ARG A 13 11.29 6.83 -11.69
N ARG A 14 12.27 6.02 -12.03
CA ARG A 14 12.13 4.93 -12.99
C ARG A 14 11.08 3.90 -12.55
N TYR A 15 11.09 3.56 -11.27
CA TYR A 15 10.08 2.67 -10.70
C TYR A 15 8.69 3.32 -10.74
N ILE A 16 8.57 4.57 -10.29
CA ILE A 16 7.31 5.31 -10.24
C ILE A 16 6.74 5.55 -11.64
N ASP A 17 7.59 5.70 -12.66
CA ASP A 17 7.14 5.83 -14.06
C ASP A 17 6.35 4.60 -14.54
N THR A 18 6.49 3.46 -13.87
CA THR A 18 5.67 2.26 -14.14
C THR A 18 4.28 2.32 -13.50
N PHE A 19 4.02 3.26 -12.60
CA PHE A 19 2.76 3.36 -11.87
C PHE A 19 1.67 4.04 -12.72
N PRO A 20 0.45 3.51 -12.71
CA PRO A 20 -0.69 4.17 -13.34
C PRO A 20 -1.24 5.28 -12.43
N LEU A 21 -0.45 6.32 -12.16
CA LEU A 21 -0.78 7.35 -11.16
C LEU A 21 -2.07 8.10 -11.49
N LYS A 22 -2.39 8.33 -12.76
CA LYS A 22 -3.65 8.97 -13.15
C LYS A 22 -4.85 8.10 -12.81
N ASP A 23 -4.74 6.78 -13.00
CA ASP A 23 -5.79 5.84 -12.62
C ASP A 23 -5.95 5.77 -11.11
N VAL A 24 -4.85 5.75 -10.36
CA VAL A 24 -4.85 5.82 -8.89
C VAL A 24 -5.53 7.11 -8.42
N ALA A 25 -5.19 8.24 -9.02
CA ALA A 25 -5.79 9.53 -8.68
C ALA A 25 -7.31 9.53 -8.92
N ARG A 26 -7.77 8.99 -10.05
CA ARG A 26 -9.22 8.86 -10.33
C ARG A 26 -9.93 8.01 -9.28
N VAL A 27 -9.37 6.85 -8.95
CA VAL A 27 -9.94 5.95 -7.95
C VAL A 27 -10.04 6.63 -6.59
N LEU A 28 -8.99 7.34 -6.17
CA LEU A 28 -8.99 8.06 -4.90
C LEU A 28 -10.02 9.18 -4.86
N LEU A 29 -10.19 9.92 -5.96
CA LEU A 29 -11.22 10.97 -6.07
C LEU A 29 -12.63 10.38 -6.02
N GLU A 30 -12.87 9.27 -6.69
CA GLU A 30 -14.15 8.56 -6.64
C GLU A 30 -14.47 8.08 -5.22
N ARG A 31 -13.49 7.49 -4.53
CA ARG A 31 -13.65 7.03 -3.14
C ARG A 31 -13.87 8.17 -2.16
N ALA A 32 -13.30 9.33 -2.43
CA ALA A 32 -13.52 10.54 -1.63
C ALA A 32 -14.90 11.17 -1.86
N GLY A 33 -15.72 10.60 -2.76
CA GLY A 33 -17.04 11.13 -3.08
C GLY A 33 -17.01 12.32 -4.04
N ALA A 34 -15.97 12.42 -4.87
CA ALA A 34 -15.78 13.50 -5.84
C ALA A 34 -15.69 12.97 -7.29
N PRO A 35 -16.72 12.25 -7.80
CA PRO A 35 -16.66 11.65 -9.14
C PRO A 35 -16.57 12.69 -10.27
N ALA A 36 -17.13 13.89 -10.07
CA ALA A 36 -17.01 14.98 -11.05
C ALA A 36 -15.57 15.46 -11.21
N TRP A 37 -14.79 15.45 -10.10
CA TRP A 37 -13.37 15.80 -10.14
C TRP A 37 -12.56 14.69 -10.81
N ALA A 38 -12.92 13.42 -10.57
CA ALA A 38 -12.29 12.27 -11.23
C ALA A 38 -12.49 12.31 -12.77
N ALA A 39 -13.55 12.92 -13.25
CA ALA A 39 -13.83 13.09 -14.67
C ALA A 39 -13.16 14.36 -15.27
N PHE A 40 -12.52 15.19 -14.46
CA PHE A 40 -11.88 16.43 -14.90
C PHE A 40 -10.36 16.28 -14.99
N PRO A 41 -9.78 16.15 -16.21
CA PRO A 41 -8.36 15.86 -16.39
C PRO A 41 -7.38 16.78 -15.65
N PRO A 42 -7.57 18.11 -15.57
CA PRO A 42 -6.67 18.98 -14.82
C PRO A 42 -6.56 18.59 -13.33
N PHE A 43 -7.65 18.19 -12.68
CA PHE A 43 -7.63 17.74 -11.28
C PHE A 43 -6.93 16.40 -11.12
N VAL A 44 -7.20 15.47 -12.03
CA VAL A 44 -6.53 14.15 -12.05
C VAL A 44 -5.02 14.33 -12.23
N ASN A 45 -4.60 15.17 -13.14
CA ASN A 45 -3.18 15.43 -13.41
C ASN A 45 -2.50 16.09 -12.21
N ASP A 46 -3.15 17.02 -11.56
CA ASP A 46 -2.63 17.72 -10.39
C ASP A 46 -2.46 16.76 -9.21
N LEU A 47 -3.48 15.94 -8.93
CA LEU A 47 -3.40 14.93 -7.89
C LEU A 47 -2.34 13.88 -8.20
N ALA A 48 -2.23 13.43 -9.44
CA ALA A 48 -1.20 12.47 -9.85
C ALA A 48 0.22 13.02 -9.59
N ARG A 49 0.43 14.30 -9.82
CA ARG A 49 1.70 14.97 -9.52
C ARG A 49 2.00 14.98 -8.02
N VAL A 50 1.01 15.28 -7.19
CA VAL A 50 1.14 15.24 -5.74
C VAL A 50 1.46 13.81 -5.26
N LEU A 51 0.75 12.81 -5.78
CA LEU A 51 0.99 11.40 -5.46
C LEU A 51 2.39 10.96 -5.87
N ARG A 52 2.87 11.40 -7.03
CA ARG A 52 4.22 11.09 -7.49
C ARG A 52 5.27 11.56 -6.48
N ASN A 53 5.14 12.77 -5.96
CA ASN A 53 6.08 13.30 -4.98
C ASN A 53 6.05 12.51 -3.66
N VAL A 54 4.85 12.14 -3.20
CA VAL A 54 4.68 11.33 -1.99
C VAL A 54 5.30 9.95 -2.17
N PHE A 55 5.04 9.28 -3.29
CA PHE A 55 5.61 7.96 -3.56
C PHE A 55 7.14 8.01 -3.72
N GLU A 56 7.67 9.02 -4.41
CA GLU A 56 9.12 9.17 -4.57
C GLU A 56 9.82 9.27 -3.22
N ALA A 57 9.32 10.12 -2.33
CA ALA A 57 9.90 10.27 -0.99
C ALA A 57 9.84 8.96 -0.19
N ALA A 58 8.70 8.26 -0.23
CA ALA A 58 8.52 7.02 0.50
C ALA A 58 9.42 5.89 -0.02
N VAL A 59 9.50 5.70 -1.32
CA VAL A 59 10.29 4.60 -1.88
C VAL A 59 11.79 4.83 -1.75
N VAL A 60 12.25 6.08 -1.81
CA VAL A 60 13.67 6.42 -1.56
C VAL A 60 14.05 6.09 -0.11
N GLU A 61 13.14 6.32 0.84
CA GLU A 61 13.39 6.03 2.25
C GLU A 61 13.39 4.52 2.53
N LEU A 62 12.48 3.77 1.91
CA LEU A 62 12.21 2.37 2.27
C LEU A 62 13.00 1.36 1.45
N LEU A 63 13.36 1.67 0.22
CA LEU A 63 13.94 0.72 -0.73
C LEU A 63 15.37 1.10 -1.11
N THR A 64 16.20 0.08 -1.31
CA THR A 64 17.56 0.25 -1.80
C THR A 64 17.56 0.51 -3.31
N ILE A 65 18.67 1.06 -3.83
CA ILE A 65 18.83 1.28 -5.27
C ILE A 65 18.70 -0.03 -6.07
N PRO A 66 19.34 -1.15 -5.68
CA PRO A 66 19.13 -2.43 -6.36
C PRO A 66 17.70 -2.93 -6.35
N GLU A 67 16.99 -2.74 -5.24
CA GLU A 67 15.57 -3.12 -5.14
C GLU A 67 14.71 -2.27 -6.08
N LEU A 68 14.91 -0.96 -6.10
CA LEU A 68 14.21 -0.06 -7.02
C LEU A 68 14.47 -0.43 -8.49
N ALA A 69 15.70 -0.73 -8.82
CA ALA A 69 16.08 -1.14 -10.18
C ALA A 69 15.41 -2.46 -10.57
N ALA A 70 15.34 -3.44 -9.66
CA ALA A 70 14.68 -4.72 -9.90
C ALA A 70 13.16 -4.54 -10.11
N LEU A 71 12.52 -3.72 -9.29
CA LEU A 71 11.09 -3.41 -9.43
C LEU A 71 10.79 -2.69 -10.74
N ALA A 72 11.60 -1.71 -11.11
CA ALA A 72 11.45 -0.99 -12.37
C ALA A 72 11.54 -1.93 -13.57
N ARG A 73 12.49 -2.88 -13.55
CA ARG A 73 12.62 -3.88 -14.60
C ARG A 73 11.41 -4.81 -14.68
N PHE A 74 10.93 -5.27 -13.53
CA PHE A 74 9.76 -6.17 -13.49
C PHE A 74 8.50 -5.48 -14.01
N TYR A 75 8.21 -4.28 -13.53
CA TYR A 75 7.01 -3.53 -13.93
C TYR A 75 7.07 -2.95 -15.33
N ALA A 76 8.24 -2.93 -15.96
CA ALA A 76 8.37 -2.61 -17.37
C ALA A 76 7.97 -3.77 -18.30
N THR A 77 7.86 -5.01 -17.77
CA THR A 77 7.36 -6.15 -18.54
C THR A 77 5.85 -6.11 -18.67
N PRO A 78 5.27 -6.79 -19.70
CA PRO A 78 3.80 -6.88 -19.82
C PRO A 78 3.14 -7.51 -18.59
N GLU A 79 3.74 -8.54 -18.01
CA GLU A 79 3.26 -9.20 -16.79
C GLU A 79 3.30 -8.26 -15.59
N GLY A 80 4.42 -7.58 -15.41
CA GLY A 80 4.59 -6.61 -14.32
C GLY A 80 3.62 -5.44 -14.44
N ALA A 81 3.42 -4.90 -15.62
CA ALA A 81 2.43 -3.85 -15.87
C ALA A 81 1.00 -4.34 -15.56
N SER A 82 0.69 -5.57 -15.92
CA SER A 82 -0.60 -6.20 -15.58
C SER A 82 -0.78 -6.33 -14.06
N VAL A 83 0.25 -6.80 -13.35
CA VAL A 83 0.23 -6.91 -11.88
C VAL A 83 0.03 -5.53 -11.25
N MET A 84 0.76 -4.51 -11.71
CA MET A 84 0.64 -3.15 -11.19
C MET A 84 -0.80 -2.64 -11.27
N ARG A 85 -1.47 -2.83 -12.41
CA ARG A 85 -2.87 -2.42 -12.58
C ARG A 85 -3.82 -3.18 -11.67
N LYS A 86 -3.50 -4.44 -11.34
CA LYS A 86 -4.34 -5.31 -10.51
C LYS A 86 -4.13 -5.13 -9.01
N LEU A 87 -3.03 -4.50 -8.59
CA LEU A 87 -2.72 -4.36 -7.15
C LEU A 87 -3.79 -3.59 -6.39
N LEU A 88 -4.34 -2.52 -6.95
CA LEU A 88 -5.45 -1.79 -6.31
C LEU A 88 -6.68 -2.67 -6.16
N THR A 89 -7.06 -3.40 -7.21
CA THR A 89 -8.19 -4.32 -7.18
C THR A 89 -7.95 -5.44 -6.18
N LEU A 90 -6.73 -5.99 -6.13
CA LEU A 90 -6.35 -7.02 -5.17
C LEU A 90 -6.46 -6.52 -3.74
N SER A 91 -5.94 -5.33 -3.46
CA SER A 91 -6.03 -4.70 -2.14
C SER A 91 -7.50 -4.53 -1.71
N ASP A 92 -8.35 -4.02 -2.60
CA ASP A 92 -9.78 -3.86 -2.34
C ASP A 92 -10.49 -5.18 -2.08
N ALA A 93 -10.12 -6.22 -2.81
CA ALA A 93 -10.71 -7.55 -2.65
C ALA A 93 -10.26 -8.22 -1.33
N LEU A 94 -9.01 -8.00 -0.92
CA LEU A 94 -8.44 -8.64 0.27
C LEU A 94 -8.87 -7.96 1.57
N THR A 95 -9.03 -6.64 1.59
CA THR A 95 -9.28 -5.89 2.83
C THR A 95 -10.49 -6.40 3.62
N PRO A 96 -11.69 -6.59 3.02
CA PRO A 96 -12.83 -7.12 3.79
C PRO A 96 -12.59 -8.53 4.34
N GLY A 97 -11.93 -9.39 3.56
CA GLY A 97 -11.59 -10.75 3.99
C GLY A 97 -10.61 -10.78 5.14
N LEU A 98 -9.59 -9.91 5.10
CA LEU A 98 -8.60 -9.78 6.18
C LEU A 98 -9.25 -9.24 7.45
N GLU A 99 -10.10 -8.24 7.36
CA GLU A 99 -10.83 -7.69 8.50
C GLU A 99 -11.73 -8.75 9.16
N THR A 100 -12.46 -9.51 8.36
CA THR A 100 -13.29 -10.62 8.84
C THR A 100 -12.45 -11.68 9.53
N ALA A 101 -11.32 -12.05 8.96
CA ALA A 101 -10.40 -13.05 9.53
C ALA A 101 -9.82 -12.58 10.87
N VAL A 102 -9.43 -11.32 10.99
CA VAL A 102 -8.92 -10.75 12.24
C VAL A 102 -9.99 -10.77 13.32
N VAL A 103 -11.23 -10.38 13.01
CA VAL A 103 -12.33 -10.41 13.97
C VAL A 103 -12.64 -11.84 14.43
N ALA A 104 -12.68 -12.80 13.52
CA ALA A 104 -12.92 -14.20 13.84
C ALA A 104 -11.80 -14.77 14.73
N TRP A 105 -10.55 -14.48 14.40
CA TRP A 105 -9.39 -14.87 15.19
C TRP A 105 -9.44 -14.28 16.61
N ALA A 106 -9.75 -12.99 16.74
CA ALA A 106 -9.83 -12.32 18.04
C ALA A 106 -10.92 -12.93 18.93
N ARG A 107 -12.08 -13.28 18.36
CA ARG A 107 -13.16 -13.97 19.09
C ARG A 107 -12.73 -15.35 19.56
N GLU A 108 -12.09 -16.12 18.71
CA GLU A 108 -11.58 -17.45 19.04
C GLU A 108 -10.51 -17.39 20.14
N LEU A 109 -9.58 -16.44 20.04
CA LEU A 109 -8.56 -16.21 21.08
C LEU A 109 -9.20 -15.85 22.40
N GLY A 110 -10.17 -14.93 22.40
CA GLY A 110 -10.90 -14.55 23.60
C GLY A 110 -11.62 -15.74 24.26
N ALA A 111 -12.23 -16.60 23.47
CA ALA A 111 -12.87 -17.81 23.97
C ALA A 111 -11.89 -18.78 24.59
N ARG A 112 -10.73 -18.97 23.96
CA ARG A 112 -9.65 -19.83 24.52
C ARG A 112 -9.10 -19.29 25.83
N LEU A 113 -8.89 -17.98 25.93
CA LEU A 113 -8.40 -17.34 27.16
C LEU A 113 -9.41 -17.46 28.30
N ARG A 114 -10.72 -17.31 28.02
CA ARG A 114 -11.76 -17.50 29.02
C ARG A 114 -11.84 -18.96 29.49
N ALA A 115 -11.70 -19.91 28.58
CA ALA A 115 -11.67 -21.33 28.94
C ALA A 115 -10.46 -21.67 29.83
N GLN A 116 -9.29 -21.13 29.54
CA GLN A 116 -8.10 -21.30 30.36
C GLN A 116 -8.28 -20.69 31.75
N ALA A 117 -8.84 -19.50 31.84
CA ALA A 117 -9.12 -18.87 33.13
C ALA A 117 -10.13 -19.68 33.97
N ALA A 118 -11.18 -20.23 33.34
CA ALA A 118 -12.14 -21.11 33.99
C ALA A 118 -11.56 -22.42 34.48
N ALA A 119 -10.51 -22.93 33.76
CA ALA A 119 -9.78 -24.13 34.13
C ALA A 119 -8.68 -23.88 35.19
N GLY A 120 -8.50 -22.66 35.68
CA GLY A 120 -7.48 -22.29 36.64
C GLY A 120 -6.06 -22.17 36.05
N VAL A 121 -5.93 -22.11 34.73
CA VAL A 121 -4.64 -21.87 34.07
C VAL A 121 -4.31 -20.38 34.16
N PRO A 122 -3.05 -20.01 34.50
CA PRO A 122 -2.65 -18.60 34.53
C PRO A 122 -2.89 -17.90 33.21
N ALA A 123 -3.53 -16.75 33.25
CA ALA A 123 -3.73 -15.93 32.05
C ALA A 123 -2.38 -15.34 31.58
N PRO A 124 -2.15 -15.16 30.26
CA PRO A 124 -0.98 -14.45 29.78
C PRO A 124 -0.99 -13.01 30.30
N PRO A 125 0.19 -12.40 30.49
CA PRO A 125 0.28 -11.03 30.99
C PRO A 125 -0.49 -10.07 30.07
N LYS A 126 -1.26 -9.17 30.67
CA LYS A 126 -1.96 -8.12 29.92
C LYS A 126 -0.92 -7.16 29.34
N GLU A 127 -1.08 -6.81 28.09
CA GLU A 127 -0.32 -5.70 27.52
C GLU A 127 -0.69 -4.40 28.22
N ASP A 128 0.32 -3.58 28.53
CA ASP A 128 0.10 -2.27 29.14
C ASP A 128 -0.59 -1.35 28.13
N PRO A 129 -1.77 -0.79 28.42
CA PRO A 129 -2.53 0.03 27.50
C PRO A 129 -1.98 1.46 27.35
N ARG A 130 -0.71 1.60 27.18
CA ARG A 130 -0.09 2.92 27.00
C ARG A 130 -0.14 3.41 25.55
#